data_3e7169e1f4f53e8a870d8aa061a8423b
#
_entry.id   3e7169e1f4f53e8a870d8aa061a8423b
#
_cell.length_a   1.000
_cell.length_b   1.000
_cell.length_c   1.000
_cell.angle_alpha   90.00
_cell.angle_beta   90.00
_cell.angle_gamma   90.00
#
_symmetry.space_group_name_H-M   'P 1'
#
loop_
_entity.id
_entity.type
_entity.pdbx_description
1 polymer ?
#
loop_
_entity_poly.entity_id
_entity_poly.type
_entity_poly.pdbx_seq_one_letter_code
_entity_poly.pdbx_strand_id
1 'polypeptide(L)'
;MRRSPDPAAAVTPNPFDEAYFRRFYFDPRTRVTTAAEMRAKARMITAVLDRCELPVRSVLDAGCGVGALRAPFAKLWPTATYTGLERSEYLCARYGWIQGSVADFAPDCSYDLVVCYDVLQYLDDRTAARALANLTRLARFAIYLSALTHVDWRDYCDQRLTDGAVHLRPADWYRRRLARRFRFVGCGVWVRRGVETCQWELERPAPAVNRARESSRRAPGAGVPRRRSRPSDR
;
A
#
# COMPACT_ATOMS: atom_id res chain seq x y z
N MET A 1 -51.93 7.28 -3.43
CA MET A 1 -51.22 6.14 -2.80
C MET A 1 -49.80 6.56 -2.59
N ARG A 2 -49.44 6.96 -1.38
CA ARG A 2 -48.06 7.28 -0.97
C ARG A 2 -47.40 5.95 -0.54
N ARG A 3 -46.32 5.54 -1.22
CA ARG A 3 -45.52 4.38 -0.77
C ARG A 3 -44.83 4.77 0.53
N SER A 4 -45.09 4.00 1.56
CA SER A 4 -44.35 4.04 2.84
C SER A 4 -42.89 3.74 2.59
N PRO A 5 -41.94 4.38 3.30
CA PRO A 5 -40.52 3.99 3.21
C PRO A 5 -40.31 2.60 3.82
N ASP A 6 -39.53 1.80 3.12
CA ASP A 6 -39.13 0.46 3.51
C ASP A 6 -38.30 0.52 4.82
N PRO A 7 -38.70 -0.13 5.90
CA PRO A 7 -37.90 -0.16 7.11
C PRO A 7 -36.90 -1.30 7.01
N ALA A 8 -35.65 -0.98 7.19
CA ALA A 8 -34.50 -1.89 7.35
C ALA A 8 -33.64 -2.08 6.12
N ALA A 9 -32.97 -1.01 5.69
CA ALA A 9 -31.58 -1.22 5.30
C ALA A 9 -30.82 -1.67 6.55
N ALA A 10 -30.57 -2.97 6.68
CA ALA A 10 -29.75 -3.52 7.74
C ALA A 10 -28.41 -2.81 7.69
N VAL A 11 -28.14 -1.94 8.66
CA VAL A 11 -26.84 -1.34 8.88
C VAL A 11 -25.90 -2.50 9.13
N THR A 12 -25.12 -2.87 8.14
CA THR A 12 -24.06 -3.85 8.31
C THR A 12 -23.16 -3.32 9.43
N PRO A 13 -22.98 -4.06 10.55
CA PRO A 13 -22.18 -3.57 11.66
C PRO A 13 -20.81 -3.14 11.13
N ASN A 14 -20.38 -1.92 11.48
CA ASN A 14 -19.02 -1.48 11.14
C ASN A 14 -18.05 -2.40 11.93
N PRO A 15 -17.26 -3.24 11.27
CA PRO A 15 -16.39 -4.19 11.97
C PRO A 15 -15.28 -3.49 12.78
N PHE A 16 -15.09 -2.19 12.60
CA PHE A 16 -14.04 -1.37 13.23
C PHE A 16 -14.60 -0.58 14.42
N ASP A 17 -15.14 -1.31 15.39
CA ASP A 17 -15.67 -0.79 16.66
C ASP A 17 -14.60 -0.76 17.78
N GLU A 18 -15.03 -0.38 18.99
CA GLU A 18 -14.14 -0.36 20.16
C GLU A 18 -13.54 -1.75 20.48
N ALA A 19 -14.33 -2.83 20.35
CA ALA A 19 -13.88 -4.19 20.65
C ALA A 19 -12.78 -4.62 19.67
N TYR A 20 -12.92 -4.28 18.38
CA TYR A 20 -11.90 -4.48 17.36
C TYR A 20 -10.58 -3.80 17.75
N PHE A 21 -10.63 -2.49 18.06
CA PHE A 21 -9.41 -1.74 18.38
C PHE A 21 -8.80 -2.14 19.72
N ARG A 22 -9.62 -2.54 20.70
CA ARG A 22 -9.12 -3.11 21.95
C ARG A 22 -8.28 -4.35 21.68
N ARG A 23 -8.78 -5.29 20.87
CA ARG A 23 -8.09 -6.53 20.53
C ARG A 23 -6.82 -6.29 19.73
N PHE A 24 -6.90 -5.56 18.62
CA PHE A 24 -5.82 -5.50 17.62
C PHE A 24 -4.82 -4.36 17.85
N TYR A 25 -5.12 -3.37 18.71
CA TYR A 25 -4.27 -2.21 18.90
C TYR A 25 -3.95 -1.86 20.36
N PHE A 26 -4.88 -2.06 21.29
CA PHE A 26 -4.69 -1.60 22.67
C PHE A 26 -4.21 -2.69 23.62
N ASP A 27 -4.60 -3.95 23.44
CA ASP A 27 -4.12 -5.05 24.30
C ASP A 27 -2.68 -5.42 23.89
N PRO A 28 -1.68 -5.27 24.80
CA PRO A 28 -0.29 -5.59 24.50
C PRO A 28 -0.03 -7.05 24.07
N ARG A 29 -0.96 -7.97 24.43
CA ARG A 29 -0.83 -9.42 24.14
C ARG A 29 -1.32 -9.78 22.72
N THR A 30 -2.18 -8.95 22.13
CA THR A 30 -2.85 -9.26 20.86
C THR A 30 -2.68 -8.17 19.80
N ARG A 31 -2.06 -7.05 20.14
CA ARG A 31 -1.86 -5.94 19.19
C ARG A 31 -1.00 -6.36 18.00
N VAL A 32 -1.42 -5.96 16.83
CA VAL A 32 -0.76 -6.25 15.53
C VAL A 32 0.45 -5.38 15.25
N THR A 33 0.64 -4.28 16.00
CA THR A 33 1.77 -3.37 15.81
C THR A 33 2.17 -2.70 17.11
N THR A 34 3.41 -2.23 17.19
CA THR A 34 3.97 -1.54 18.35
C THR A 34 4.35 -0.11 18.02
N ALA A 35 4.43 0.75 19.05
CA ALA A 35 4.91 2.11 18.89
C ALA A 35 6.36 2.18 18.37
N ALA A 36 7.20 1.18 18.68
CA ALA A 36 8.57 1.10 18.19
C ALA A 36 8.61 0.83 16.68
N GLU A 37 7.81 -0.10 16.19
CA GLU A 37 7.67 -0.40 14.76
C GLU A 37 7.15 0.81 13.98
N MET A 38 6.14 1.49 14.51
CA MET A 38 5.58 2.67 13.84
C MET A 38 6.57 3.85 13.81
N ARG A 39 7.38 4.03 14.86
CA ARG A 39 8.50 4.99 14.82
C ARG A 39 9.57 4.61 13.80
N ALA A 40 9.92 3.32 13.69
CA ALA A 40 10.87 2.83 12.69
C ALA A 40 10.33 3.03 11.26
N LYS A 41 9.05 2.74 11.03
CA LYS A 41 8.36 2.96 9.76
C LYS A 41 8.35 4.44 9.37
N ALA A 42 8.01 5.34 10.30
CA ALA A 42 8.04 6.77 10.04
C ALA A 42 9.45 7.25 9.66
N ARG A 43 10.49 6.84 10.42
CA ARG A 43 11.89 7.16 10.08
C ARG A 43 12.29 6.66 8.70
N MET A 44 11.90 5.44 8.33
CA MET A 44 12.19 4.87 7.02
C MET A 44 11.52 5.70 5.91
N ILE A 45 10.22 6.01 6.04
CA ILE A 45 9.50 6.82 5.06
C ILE A 45 10.16 8.20 4.92
N THR A 46 10.43 8.86 6.04
CA THR A 46 11.08 10.17 6.07
C THR A 46 12.44 10.13 5.39
N ALA A 47 13.31 9.18 5.77
CA ALA A 47 14.65 9.06 5.21
C ALA A 47 14.65 8.83 3.69
N VAL A 48 13.70 8.03 3.17
CA VAL A 48 13.56 7.82 1.73
C VAL A 48 13.14 9.11 1.01
N LEU A 49 12.19 9.87 1.57
CA LEU A 49 11.71 11.09 0.97
C LEU A 49 12.74 12.24 1.07
N ASP A 50 13.43 12.36 2.19
CA ASP A 50 14.52 13.32 2.38
C ASP A 50 15.69 13.02 1.42
N ARG A 51 16.04 11.71 1.24
CA ARG A 51 17.04 11.29 0.23
C ARG A 51 16.61 11.61 -1.20
N CYS A 52 15.31 11.61 -1.46
CA CYS A 52 14.74 12.05 -2.74
C CYS A 52 14.64 13.58 -2.86
N GLU A 53 15.02 14.35 -1.83
CA GLU A 53 14.91 15.80 -1.75
C GLU A 53 13.46 16.32 -1.93
N LEU A 54 12.50 15.56 -1.44
CA LEU A 54 11.08 15.92 -1.54
C LEU A 54 10.63 16.70 -0.31
N PRO A 55 10.18 17.97 -0.45
CA PRO A 55 9.72 18.77 0.67
C PRO A 55 8.32 18.31 1.10
N VAL A 56 8.22 17.64 2.25
CA VAL A 56 6.93 17.21 2.81
C VAL A 56 6.44 18.25 3.80
N ARG A 57 5.35 18.95 3.47
CA ARG A 57 4.67 19.95 4.29
C ARG A 57 3.25 19.54 4.66
N SER A 58 2.71 18.52 3.98
CA SER A 58 1.36 18.02 4.24
C SER A 58 1.31 16.50 4.07
N VAL A 59 0.76 15.81 5.07
CA VAL A 59 0.62 14.36 5.11
C VAL A 59 -0.86 14.01 5.26
N LEU A 60 -1.38 13.16 4.38
CA LEU A 60 -2.63 12.45 4.58
C LEU A 60 -2.32 11.03 5.02
N ASP A 61 -2.77 10.64 6.20
CA ASP A 61 -2.76 9.25 6.69
C ASP A 61 -4.15 8.65 6.45
N ALA A 62 -4.27 7.89 5.38
CA ALA A 62 -5.51 7.36 4.84
C ALA A 62 -5.83 5.99 5.44
N GLY A 63 -6.76 5.94 6.38
CA GLY A 63 -7.01 4.82 7.28
C GLY A 63 -6.04 4.85 8.45
N CYS A 64 -5.95 6.03 9.12
CA CYS A 64 -4.93 6.30 10.13
C CYS A 64 -5.10 5.48 11.43
N GLY A 65 -6.23 4.79 11.61
CA GLY A 65 -6.49 3.99 12.80
C GLY A 65 -6.29 4.79 14.09
N VAL A 66 -5.48 4.27 14.99
CA VAL A 66 -5.15 4.94 16.27
C VAL A 66 -4.17 6.11 16.11
N GLY A 67 -3.79 6.49 14.89
CA GLY A 67 -2.89 7.61 14.61
C GLY A 67 -1.44 7.37 15.02
N ALA A 68 -0.99 6.13 14.95
CA ALA A 68 0.34 5.74 15.44
C ALA A 68 1.51 6.40 14.69
N LEU A 69 1.28 6.95 13.49
CA LEU A 69 2.27 7.71 12.71
C LEU A 69 2.27 9.21 13.01
N ARG A 70 1.21 9.76 13.63
CA ARG A 70 1.09 11.21 13.87
C ARG A 70 2.26 11.79 14.66
N ALA A 71 2.51 11.26 15.85
CA ALA A 71 3.58 11.78 16.72
C ALA A 71 4.98 11.56 16.13
N PRO A 72 5.32 10.39 15.53
CA PRO A 72 6.58 10.22 14.81
C PRO A 72 6.78 11.23 13.67
N PHE A 73 5.78 11.46 12.80
CA PHE A 73 5.91 12.45 11.73
C PHE A 73 6.01 13.89 12.24
N ALA A 74 5.24 14.26 13.26
CA ALA A 74 5.35 15.59 13.89
C ALA A 74 6.75 15.86 14.46
N LYS A 75 7.45 14.82 14.94
CA LYS A 75 8.85 14.93 15.40
C LYS A 75 9.84 15.04 14.24
N LEU A 76 9.62 14.34 13.14
CA LEU A 76 10.55 14.26 12.01
C LEU A 76 10.36 15.45 11.04
N TRP A 77 9.12 15.89 10.86
CA TRP A 77 8.73 17.05 10.05
C TRP A 77 7.88 18.02 10.89
N PRO A 78 8.49 18.82 11.78
CA PRO A 78 7.75 19.66 12.74
C PRO A 78 6.82 20.70 12.10
N THR A 79 7.10 21.10 10.86
CA THR A 79 6.31 22.09 10.12
C THR A 79 5.24 21.47 9.23
N ALA A 80 5.22 20.13 9.11
CA ALA A 80 4.25 19.46 8.27
C ALA A 80 2.89 19.35 8.98
N THR A 81 1.82 19.63 8.24
CA THR A 81 0.46 19.34 8.70
C THR A 81 0.15 17.85 8.54
N TYR A 82 -0.55 17.28 9.50
CA TYR A 82 -0.99 15.89 9.47
C TYR A 82 -2.52 15.83 9.47
N THR A 83 -3.08 15.15 8.48
CA THR A 83 -4.51 14.89 8.34
C THR A 83 -4.75 13.40 8.48
N GLY A 84 -5.52 12.99 9.50
CA GLY A 84 -5.97 11.61 9.66
C GLY A 84 -7.35 11.42 9.03
N LEU A 85 -7.48 10.45 8.13
CA LEU A 85 -8.75 9.99 7.58
C LEU A 85 -9.02 8.58 8.11
N GLU A 86 -10.19 8.36 8.71
CA GLU A 86 -10.54 7.08 9.31
C GLU A 86 -12.03 6.76 9.08
N ARG A 87 -12.34 5.47 8.93
CA ARG A 87 -13.73 5.02 8.76
C ARG A 87 -14.43 4.76 10.09
N SER A 88 -13.68 4.36 11.11
CA SER A 88 -14.21 4.04 12.43
C SER A 88 -14.77 5.27 13.13
N GLU A 89 -16.07 5.27 13.38
CA GLU A 89 -16.75 6.31 14.16
C GLU A 89 -16.14 6.41 15.57
N TYR A 90 -15.86 5.27 16.20
CA TYR A 90 -15.21 5.21 17.50
C TYR A 90 -13.88 5.95 17.56
N LEU A 91 -13.00 5.72 16.57
CA LEU A 91 -11.70 6.40 16.53
C LEU A 91 -11.82 7.87 16.12
N CYS A 92 -12.73 8.19 15.22
CA CYS A 92 -12.98 9.58 14.83
C CYS A 92 -13.45 10.41 16.02
N ALA A 93 -14.41 9.89 16.80
CA ALA A 93 -14.85 10.54 18.03
C ALA A 93 -13.74 10.66 19.08
N ARG A 94 -12.88 9.64 19.21
CA ARG A 94 -11.80 9.59 20.20
C ARG A 94 -10.63 10.51 19.88
N TYR A 95 -10.24 10.65 18.64
CA TYR A 95 -9.00 11.33 18.22
C TYR A 95 -9.22 12.57 17.35
N GLY A 96 -10.46 12.87 16.96
CA GLY A 96 -10.79 14.01 16.11
C GLY A 96 -10.37 13.81 14.65
N TRP A 97 -10.37 12.55 14.17
CA TRP A 97 -10.07 12.26 12.77
C TRP A 97 -11.21 12.70 11.85
N ILE A 98 -10.89 12.95 10.57
CA ILE A 98 -11.91 13.11 9.54
C ILE A 98 -12.53 11.75 9.31
N GLN A 99 -13.84 11.64 9.52
CA GLN A 99 -14.59 10.43 9.22
C GLN A 99 -14.83 10.29 7.73
N GLY A 100 -14.42 9.18 7.14
CA GLY A 100 -14.65 8.94 5.72
C GLY A 100 -14.00 7.69 5.16
N SER A 101 -14.33 7.40 3.91
CA SER A 101 -13.78 6.29 3.14
C SER A 101 -12.59 6.75 2.30
N VAL A 102 -11.52 5.98 2.30
CA VAL A 102 -10.35 6.20 1.41
C VAL A 102 -10.73 6.14 -0.08
N ALA A 103 -11.86 5.50 -0.41
CA ALA A 103 -12.34 5.42 -1.78
C ALA A 103 -13.06 6.69 -2.26
N ASP A 104 -13.63 7.48 -1.32
CA ASP A 104 -14.55 8.57 -1.65
C ASP A 104 -14.11 9.93 -1.08
N PHE A 105 -13.08 9.96 -0.24
CA PHE A 105 -12.57 11.20 0.35
C PHE A 105 -12.11 12.18 -0.74
N ALA A 106 -12.77 13.33 -0.82
CA ALA A 106 -12.56 14.29 -1.89
C ALA A 106 -12.38 15.72 -1.33
N PRO A 107 -11.25 16.02 -0.67
CA PRO A 107 -10.94 17.38 -0.25
C PRO A 107 -10.56 18.25 -1.46
N ASP A 108 -10.65 19.56 -1.29
CA ASP A 108 -10.28 20.55 -2.31
C ASP A 108 -8.75 20.72 -2.47
N CYS A 109 -7.97 19.98 -1.69
CA CYS A 109 -6.51 20.04 -1.70
C CYS A 109 -5.87 18.68 -2.02
N SER A 110 -4.57 18.71 -2.32
CA SER A 110 -3.70 17.55 -2.42
C SER A 110 -2.66 17.58 -1.30
N TYR A 111 -2.05 16.42 -1.01
CA TYR A 111 -1.06 16.25 0.04
C TYR A 111 0.30 15.90 -0.56
N ASP A 112 1.36 16.39 0.04
CA ASP A 112 2.72 16.10 -0.43
C ASP A 112 3.04 14.61 -0.29
N LEU A 113 2.62 14.00 0.82
CA LEU A 113 2.66 12.57 1.08
C LEU A 113 1.27 12.04 1.41
N VAL A 114 0.87 10.96 0.77
CA VAL A 114 -0.25 10.12 1.18
C VAL A 114 0.29 8.81 1.74
N VAL A 115 -0.08 8.49 2.96
CA VAL A 115 0.19 7.20 3.59
C VAL A 115 -1.08 6.35 3.53
N CYS A 116 -0.96 5.10 3.09
CA CYS A 116 -2.02 4.10 3.18
C CYS A 116 -1.38 2.79 3.63
N TYR A 117 -1.50 2.51 4.93
CA TYR A 117 -0.84 1.39 5.59
C TYR A 117 -1.88 0.40 6.11
N ASP A 118 -1.87 -0.80 5.53
CA ASP A 118 -2.74 -1.93 5.91
C ASP A 118 -4.25 -1.64 5.91
N VAL A 119 -4.71 -0.93 4.87
CA VAL A 119 -6.12 -0.53 4.70
C VAL A 119 -6.78 -1.24 3.52
N LEU A 120 -6.10 -1.33 2.38
CA LEU A 120 -6.74 -1.77 1.13
C LEU A 120 -7.14 -3.25 1.14
N GLN A 121 -6.57 -4.06 2.02
CA GLN A 121 -6.97 -5.46 2.20
C GLN A 121 -8.38 -5.60 2.79
N TYR A 122 -8.93 -4.59 3.45
CA TYR A 122 -10.30 -4.62 3.98
C TYR A 122 -11.38 -4.25 2.95
N LEU A 123 -10.98 -3.89 1.74
CA LEU A 123 -11.88 -3.47 0.67
C LEU A 123 -11.96 -4.56 -0.40
N ASP A 124 -13.16 -4.78 -0.95
CA ASP A 124 -13.32 -5.61 -2.15
C ASP A 124 -12.54 -5.03 -3.34
N ASP A 125 -12.38 -5.82 -4.43
CA ASP A 125 -11.53 -5.46 -5.57
C ASP A 125 -11.95 -4.16 -6.26
N ARG A 126 -13.25 -3.91 -6.39
CA ARG A 126 -13.80 -2.72 -7.02
C ARG A 126 -13.54 -1.49 -6.15
N THR A 127 -13.83 -1.60 -4.88
CA THR A 127 -13.65 -0.52 -3.90
C THR A 127 -12.17 -0.22 -3.69
N ALA A 128 -11.30 -1.24 -3.59
CA ALA A 128 -9.85 -1.06 -3.48
C ALA A 128 -9.24 -0.40 -4.73
N ALA A 129 -9.73 -0.73 -5.93
CA ALA A 129 -9.29 -0.08 -7.16
C ALA A 129 -9.69 1.40 -7.19
N ARG A 130 -10.91 1.73 -6.75
CA ARG A 130 -11.39 3.11 -6.62
C ARG A 130 -10.60 3.88 -5.57
N ALA A 131 -10.38 3.27 -4.40
CA ALA A 131 -9.55 3.83 -3.33
C ALA A 131 -8.14 4.16 -3.82
N LEU A 132 -7.48 3.22 -4.49
CA LEU A 132 -6.13 3.44 -5.00
C LEU A 132 -6.08 4.54 -6.06
N ALA A 133 -7.07 4.63 -6.95
CA ALA A 133 -7.20 5.72 -7.90
C ALA A 133 -7.36 7.08 -7.19
N ASN A 134 -8.18 7.14 -6.14
CA ASN A 134 -8.39 8.33 -5.33
C ASN A 134 -7.11 8.75 -4.58
N LEU A 135 -6.46 7.83 -3.89
CA LEU A 135 -5.20 8.09 -3.16
C LEU A 135 -4.10 8.62 -4.11
N THR A 136 -3.99 8.04 -5.32
CA THR A 136 -3.04 8.55 -6.33
C THR A 136 -3.41 9.93 -6.87
N ARG A 137 -4.66 10.33 -6.86
CA ARG A 137 -5.11 11.69 -7.20
C ARG A 137 -4.68 12.67 -6.11
N LEU A 138 -4.87 12.31 -4.85
CA LEU A 138 -4.61 13.15 -3.68
C LEU A 138 -3.11 13.36 -3.41
N ALA A 139 -2.24 12.40 -3.77
CA ALA A 139 -0.81 12.49 -3.53
C ALA A 139 -0.14 13.44 -4.54
N ARG A 140 0.45 14.55 -4.06
CA ARG A 140 1.18 15.53 -4.89
C ARG A 140 2.55 15.00 -5.30
N PHE A 141 3.35 14.52 -4.36
CA PHE A 141 4.71 14.05 -4.60
C PHE A 141 4.85 12.55 -4.42
N ALA A 142 4.38 12.03 -3.30
CA ALA A 142 4.64 10.64 -2.94
C ALA A 142 3.43 9.94 -2.32
N ILE A 143 3.44 8.61 -2.45
CA ILE A 143 2.54 7.73 -1.72
C ILE A 143 3.37 6.62 -1.06
N TYR A 144 3.15 6.41 0.23
CA TYR A 144 3.56 5.19 0.91
C TYR A 144 2.38 4.22 0.92
N LEU A 145 2.56 3.06 0.32
CA LEU A 145 1.54 2.01 0.28
C LEU A 145 2.10 0.71 0.83
N SER A 146 1.39 0.17 1.81
CA SER A 146 1.52 -1.21 2.26
C SER A 146 0.13 -1.82 2.37
N ALA A 147 -0.01 -3.04 1.91
CA ALA A 147 -1.22 -3.84 2.04
C ALA A 147 -0.83 -5.31 2.10
N LEU A 148 -1.53 -6.09 2.91
CA LEU A 148 -1.30 -7.51 3.07
C LEU A 148 -1.56 -8.24 1.75
N THR A 149 -0.56 -8.97 1.26
CA THR A 149 -0.65 -9.76 0.03
C THR A 149 -0.80 -11.25 0.33
N HIS A 150 -1.10 -12.07 -0.68
CA HIS A 150 -1.12 -13.53 -0.51
C HIS A 150 0.21 -14.09 0.01
N VAL A 151 1.34 -13.50 -0.42
CA VAL A 151 2.68 -13.93 0.00
C VAL A 151 2.92 -13.53 1.45
N ASP A 152 2.60 -12.27 1.81
CA ASP A 152 2.78 -11.77 3.17
C ASP A 152 1.94 -12.58 4.16
N TRP A 153 0.68 -12.89 3.82
CA TRP A 153 -0.21 -13.71 4.64
C TRP A 153 0.34 -15.12 4.88
N ARG A 154 0.87 -15.75 3.84
CA ARG A 154 1.38 -17.12 3.91
C ARG A 154 2.71 -17.22 4.64
N ASP A 155 3.65 -16.29 4.35
CA ASP A 155 5.07 -16.47 4.67
C ASP A 155 5.54 -15.62 5.87
N TYR A 156 4.84 -14.50 6.19
CA TYR A 156 5.34 -13.53 7.18
C TYR A 156 4.32 -13.17 8.27
N CYS A 157 3.05 -13.43 8.06
CA CYS A 157 2.00 -12.99 8.96
C CYS A 157 1.74 -14.01 10.08
N ASP A 158 1.71 -13.57 11.34
CA ASP A 158 1.11 -14.39 12.41
C ASP A 158 -0.41 -14.32 12.30
N GLN A 159 -0.99 -15.33 11.66
CA GLN A 159 -2.43 -15.42 11.39
C GLN A 159 -3.29 -15.50 12.65
N ARG A 160 -2.71 -15.82 13.81
CA ARG A 160 -3.45 -15.87 15.10
C ARG A 160 -3.67 -14.48 15.68
N LEU A 161 -2.74 -13.55 15.38
CA LEU A 161 -2.75 -12.17 15.86
C LEU A 161 -3.32 -11.20 14.83
N THR A 162 -3.43 -11.60 13.56
CA THR A 162 -3.87 -10.74 12.47
C THR A 162 -5.33 -10.99 12.13
N ASP A 163 -6.06 -9.91 11.84
CA ASP A 163 -7.43 -10.01 11.35
C ASP A 163 -7.46 -10.71 9.98
N GLY A 164 -8.16 -11.83 9.91
CA GLY A 164 -8.31 -12.66 8.71
C GLY A 164 -9.47 -12.25 7.79
N ALA A 165 -10.29 -11.27 8.17
CA ALA A 165 -11.41 -10.79 7.37
C ALA A 165 -10.91 -9.84 6.25
N VAL A 166 -10.05 -10.35 5.35
CA VAL A 166 -9.33 -9.56 4.35
C VAL A 166 -9.47 -10.12 2.94
N HIS A 167 -9.40 -9.22 1.95
CA HIS A 167 -9.29 -9.53 0.54
C HIS A 167 -7.83 -9.49 0.11
N LEU A 168 -7.17 -10.65 0.13
CA LEU A 168 -5.77 -10.75 -0.27
C LEU A 168 -5.61 -10.59 -1.78
N ARG A 169 -4.54 -9.90 -2.20
CA ARG A 169 -4.21 -9.67 -3.62
C ARG A 169 -2.73 -9.89 -3.87
N PRO A 170 -2.33 -10.27 -5.08
CA PRO A 170 -0.91 -10.31 -5.42
C PRO A 170 -0.33 -8.87 -5.46
N ALA A 171 0.94 -8.71 -5.07
CA ALA A 171 1.62 -7.41 -5.06
C ALA A 171 1.54 -6.70 -6.43
N ASP A 172 1.58 -7.44 -7.52
CA ASP A 172 1.48 -6.89 -8.87
C ASP A 172 0.13 -6.24 -9.19
N TRP A 173 -0.93 -6.61 -8.48
CA TRP A 173 -2.22 -5.94 -8.61
C TRP A 173 -2.12 -4.46 -8.20
N TYR A 174 -1.39 -4.17 -7.12
CA TYR A 174 -1.12 -2.81 -6.65
C TYR A 174 -0.08 -2.10 -7.51
N ARG A 175 1.05 -2.77 -7.79
CA ARG A 175 2.17 -2.23 -8.58
C ARG A 175 1.75 -1.74 -9.95
N ARG A 176 0.97 -2.52 -10.71
CA ARG A 176 0.48 -2.12 -12.03
C ARG A 176 -0.39 -0.88 -12.02
N ARG A 177 -1.16 -0.67 -10.97
CA ARG A 177 -2.03 0.51 -10.83
C ARG A 177 -1.22 1.76 -10.45
N LEU A 178 -0.32 1.64 -9.49
CA LEU A 178 0.57 2.73 -9.08
C LEU A 178 1.51 3.15 -10.21
N ALA A 179 2.09 2.21 -10.94
CA ALA A 179 3.07 2.47 -12.00
C ALA A 179 2.54 3.35 -13.13
N ARG A 180 1.23 3.51 -13.27
CA ARG A 180 0.62 4.43 -14.25
C ARG A 180 0.99 5.90 -13.98
N ARG A 181 1.12 6.29 -12.71
CA ARG A 181 1.35 7.68 -12.29
C ARG A 181 2.58 7.86 -11.41
N PHE A 182 3.09 6.80 -10.85
CA PHE A 182 4.18 6.80 -9.88
C PHE A 182 5.30 5.85 -10.33
N ARG A 183 6.51 6.09 -9.83
CA ARG A 183 7.63 5.16 -9.90
C ARG A 183 7.98 4.68 -8.50
N PHE A 184 8.30 3.42 -8.38
CA PHE A 184 8.76 2.83 -7.13
C PHE A 184 10.17 3.31 -6.80
N VAL A 185 10.40 3.74 -5.56
CA VAL A 185 11.73 4.21 -5.10
C VAL A 185 12.29 3.35 -3.96
N GLY A 186 11.53 2.36 -3.50
CA GLY A 186 11.95 1.43 -2.45
C GLY A 186 11.02 1.44 -1.24
N CYS A 187 11.08 0.41 -0.44
CA CYS A 187 10.44 0.29 0.87
C CYS A 187 8.96 0.72 0.94
N GLY A 188 8.16 0.41 -0.10
CA GLY A 188 6.74 0.81 -0.17
C GLY A 188 6.50 2.26 -0.57
N VAL A 189 7.56 3.05 -0.82
CA VAL A 189 7.46 4.45 -1.25
C VAL A 189 7.43 4.54 -2.77
N TRP A 190 6.50 5.32 -3.27
CA TRP A 190 6.29 5.61 -4.68
C TRP A 190 6.28 7.12 -4.88
N VAL A 191 7.02 7.61 -5.85
CA VAL A 191 7.10 9.03 -6.21
C VAL A 191 6.38 9.27 -7.52
N ARG A 192 5.62 10.37 -7.61
CA ARG A 192 4.87 10.75 -8.81
C ARG A 192 5.82 10.91 -9.99
N ARG A 193 5.43 10.40 -11.15
CA ARG A 193 6.17 10.59 -12.41
C ARG A 193 6.20 12.08 -12.77
N GLY A 194 7.34 12.56 -13.26
CA GLY A 194 7.59 13.97 -13.54
C GLY A 194 8.06 14.78 -12.33
N VAL A 195 8.03 14.23 -11.11
CA VAL A 195 8.70 14.83 -9.96
C VAL A 195 10.17 14.43 -9.98
N GLU A 196 11.03 15.42 -10.00
CA GLU A 196 12.48 15.21 -9.91
C GLU A 196 12.87 14.70 -8.53
N THR A 197 13.87 13.83 -8.50
CA THR A 197 14.42 13.29 -7.25
C THR A 197 15.91 13.09 -7.39
N CYS A 198 16.65 13.41 -6.36
CA CYS A 198 18.07 13.16 -6.27
C CYS A 198 18.36 11.70 -5.88
N GLN A 199 18.36 10.80 -6.86
CA GLN A 199 18.74 9.39 -6.66
C GLN A 199 19.81 9.00 -7.68
N TRP A 200 20.90 8.42 -7.20
CA TRP A 200 21.94 7.88 -8.03
C TRP A 200 21.53 6.54 -8.65
N GLU A 201 22.25 6.10 -9.68
CA GLU A 201 21.84 4.91 -10.43
C GLU A 201 21.64 3.66 -9.56
N LEU A 202 22.59 3.40 -8.65
CA LEU A 202 22.52 2.23 -7.75
C LEU A 202 21.44 2.34 -6.65
N GLU A 203 20.91 3.54 -6.39
CA GLU A 203 19.82 3.75 -5.43
C GLU A 203 18.45 3.52 -6.05
N ARG A 204 18.38 3.48 -7.38
CA ARG A 204 17.12 3.25 -8.09
C ARG A 204 16.84 1.76 -8.15
N PRO A 205 15.58 1.34 -7.97
CA PRO A 205 15.21 -0.04 -8.28
C PRO A 205 15.61 -0.39 -9.71
N ALA A 206 16.19 -1.56 -9.91
CA ALA A 206 16.52 -2.03 -11.23
C ALA A 206 15.29 -1.96 -12.16
N PRO A 207 15.44 -1.55 -13.44
CA PRO A 207 14.34 -1.60 -14.39
C PRO A 207 13.84 -3.04 -14.45
N ALA A 208 12.50 -3.20 -14.52
CA ALA A 208 11.91 -4.53 -14.65
C ALA A 208 12.51 -5.23 -15.87
N VAL A 209 13.25 -6.30 -15.65
CA VAL A 209 13.80 -7.12 -16.71
C VAL A 209 12.63 -7.71 -17.48
N ASN A 210 12.51 -7.33 -18.75
CA ASN A 210 11.43 -7.80 -19.63
C ASN A 210 11.75 -9.25 -20.00
N ARG A 211 11.34 -10.22 -19.16
CA ARG A 211 11.54 -11.67 -19.38
C ARG A 211 11.06 -12.17 -20.75
N ALA A 212 10.27 -11.36 -21.45
CA ALA A 212 9.83 -11.68 -22.82
C ALA A 212 10.95 -11.64 -23.87
N ARG A 213 12.11 -10.97 -23.58
CA ARG A 213 13.23 -10.94 -24.54
C ARG A 213 14.24 -12.06 -24.38
N GLU A 214 14.24 -12.80 -23.25
CA GLU A 214 15.16 -13.95 -23.07
C GLU A 214 14.60 -15.25 -23.69
N SER A 215 13.29 -15.42 -23.78
CA SER A 215 12.70 -16.60 -24.42
C SER A 215 12.83 -16.60 -25.96
N SER A 216 13.02 -15.45 -26.59
CA SER A 216 13.19 -15.35 -28.05
C SER A 216 14.65 -15.52 -28.50
N ARG A 217 15.63 -15.58 -27.57
CA ARG A 217 17.05 -15.80 -27.92
C ARG A 217 17.49 -17.26 -27.80
N ARG A 218 16.66 -18.18 -27.35
CA ARG A 218 16.86 -19.61 -27.50
C ARG A 218 16.25 -20.09 -28.81
N ALA A 219 16.91 -19.78 -29.90
CA ALA A 219 16.70 -20.51 -31.15
C ALA A 219 17.09 -21.98 -30.92
N PRO A 220 16.30 -22.96 -31.38
CA PRO A 220 16.69 -24.37 -31.29
C PRO A 220 17.98 -24.56 -32.09
N GLY A 221 19.03 -25.04 -31.40
CA GLY A 221 20.30 -25.33 -32.01
C GLY A 221 20.18 -26.29 -33.20
N ALA A 222 20.92 -25.97 -34.22
CA ALA A 222 21.10 -26.75 -35.44
C ALA A 222 21.40 -28.20 -35.08
N GLY A 223 20.61 -29.08 -35.68
CA GLY A 223 20.76 -30.53 -35.57
C GLY A 223 22.15 -30.98 -36.03
N VAL A 224 22.82 -31.71 -35.15
CA VAL A 224 24.07 -32.44 -35.44
C VAL A 224 23.75 -33.47 -36.52
N PRO A 225 24.46 -33.51 -37.69
CA PRO A 225 24.23 -34.56 -38.71
C PRO A 225 24.68 -35.90 -38.19
N ARG A 226 23.77 -36.86 -38.13
CA ARG A 226 24.12 -38.27 -37.84
C ARG A 226 25.07 -38.81 -38.90
N ARG A 227 26.25 -39.20 -38.51
CA ARG A 227 27.22 -39.98 -39.28
C ARG A 227 26.59 -41.33 -39.64
N ARG A 228 26.43 -41.62 -40.94
CA ARG A 228 26.08 -42.94 -41.48
C ARG A 228 27.29 -43.85 -41.26
N SER A 229 27.12 -44.93 -40.52
CA SER A 229 28.03 -46.06 -40.45
C SER A 229 28.01 -46.82 -41.78
N ARG A 230 29.18 -47.05 -42.39
CA ARG A 230 29.39 -47.90 -43.54
C ARG A 230 29.27 -49.37 -43.08
N PRO A 231 28.70 -50.26 -43.94
CA PRO A 231 28.76 -51.69 -43.68
C PRO A 231 30.17 -52.22 -43.99
N SER A 232 30.69 -53.04 -43.10
CA SER A 232 31.90 -53.84 -43.33
C SER A 232 31.53 -55.11 -44.04
N ASP A 233 32.09 -55.30 -45.23
CA ASP A 233 32.17 -56.60 -45.91
C ASP A 233 33.20 -57.47 -45.17
N ARG A 234 32.79 -58.66 -44.82
CA ARG A 234 33.28 -60.02 -44.77
C ARG A 234 32.80 -60.79 -43.56
#